data_a8acce4176d5a5c38ec063c5864475cd
#
_entry.id   a8acce4176d5a5c38ec063c5864475cd
#
_cell.length_a   1.000
_cell.length_b   1.000
_cell.length_c   1.000
_cell.angle_alpha   90.00
_cell.angle_beta   90.00
_cell.angle_gamma   90.00
#
_symmetry.space_group_name_H-M   'P 1'
#
loop_
_entity.id
_entity.type
_entity.pdbx_description
1 polymer ?
#
loop_
_entity_poly.entity_id
_entity_poly.type
_entity_poly.pdbx_seq_one_letter_code
_entity_poly.pdbx_strand_id
1 'polypeptide(L)'
;MIQIDMPEKCRYMSDYDRLLKGILPIDRKFILNKTITGCGGTSMFINSSLPVVIISPRIQVLKEKHKQHPDTFLFHIPLCNDRAEAIREKMQDLGVYLDCHQGNLPFGQLSRPPRILVTLDSSDKVLSVLKSRGMTDTFLFVVDEFQCLMGDATFKGSTDMNFLVYLDREARRI
;
A
#
# COMPACT_ATOMS: atom_id res chain seq x y z
N MET A 1 6.91 22.23 8.35
CA MET A 1 5.69 21.44 8.61
C MET A 1 4.54 22.17 7.94
N ILE A 2 3.73 21.51 7.12
CA ILE A 2 2.54 22.11 6.50
C ILE A 2 1.33 21.63 7.30
N GLN A 3 0.55 22.56 7.84
CA GLN A 3 -0.72 22.27 8.47
C GLN A 3 -1.81 22.31 7.40
N ILE A 4 -2.69 21.31 7.38
CA ILE A 4 -3.80 21.22 6.44
C ILE A 4 -5.09 21.15 7.25
N ASP A 5 -5.89 22.18 7.14
CA ASP A 5 -7.19 22.22 7.78
C ASP A 5 -8.24 21.65 6.82
N MET A 6 -8.99 20.67 7.32
CA MET A 6 -10.04 20.03 6.52
C MET A 6 -11.27 20.96 6.43
N PRO A 7 -11.89 21.07 5.25
CA PRO A 7 -13.15 21.80 5.12
C PRO A 7 -14.24 21.23 6.03
N GLU A 8 -15.07 22.09 6.64
CA GLU A 8 -16.15 21.67 7.56
C GLU A 8 -17.12 20.63 6.98
N LYS A 9 -17.26 20.60 5.66
CA LYS A 9 -18.11 19.64 4.95
C LYS A 9 -17.49 18.24 4.79
N CYS A 10 -16.19 18.08 5.05
CA CYS A 10 -15.50 16.83 4.90
C CYS A 10 -15.41 16.11 6.23
N ARG A 11 -16.12 14.99 6.36
CA ARG A 11 -16.06 14.13 7.54
C ARG A 11 -14.79 13.28 7.57
N TYR A 12 -14.34 12.87 6.41
CA TYR A 12 -13.16 12.02 6.24
C TYR A 12 -12.18 12.65 5.25
N MET A 13 -10.90 12.33 5.37
CA MET A 13 -9.87 12.75 4.42
C MET A 13 -10.17 12.26 2.99
N SER A 14 -10.80 11.09 2.86
CA SER A 14 -11.26 10.54 1.59
C SER A 14 -12.33 11.40 0.88
N ASP A 15 -13.01 12.28 1.61
CA ASP A 15 -14.03 13.16 1.06
C ASP A 15 -13.42 14.45 0.47
N TYR A 16 -12.12 14.68 0.71
CA TYR A 16 -11.43 15.87 0.25
C TYR A 16 -10.51 15.58 -0.94
N ASP A 17 -11.10 15.54 -2.12
CA ASP A 17 -10.43 15.20 -3.39
C ASP A 17 -9.14 16.00 -3.67
N ARG A 18 -9.06 17.25 -3.18
CA ARG A 18 -7.89 18.10 -3.38
C ARG A 18 -6.65 17.66 -2.60
N LEU A 19 -6.79 16.84 -1.57
CA LEU A 19 -5.63 16.39 -0.78
C LEU A 19 -4.59 15.71 -1.67
N LEU A 20 -4.98 14.73 -2.45
CA LEU A 20 -4.06 14.00 -3.33
C LEU A 20 -3.76 14.74 -4.64
N LYS A 21 -4.68 15.61 -5.11
CA LYS A 21 -4.55 16.29 -6.40
C LYS A 21 -3.72 17.57 -6.38
N GLY A 22 -3.38 18.11 -5.21
CA GLY A 22 -2.66 19.37 -5.19
C GLY A 22 -2.15 19.86 -3.84
N ILE A 23 -2.46 19.16 -2.74
CA ILE A 23 -2.03 19.58 -1.39
C ILE A 23 -0.89 18.67 -0.89
N LEU A 24 -1.06 17.36 -0.97
CA LEU A 24 -0.02 16.42 -0.54
C LEU A 24 1.08 16.34 -1.60
N PRO A 25 2.36 16.36 -1.20
CA PRO A 25 3.49 16.30 -2.10
C PRO A 25 3.76 14.85 -2.54
N ILE A 26 2.85 14.27 -3.32
CA ILE A 26 2.91 12.86 -3.77
C ILE A 26 4.08 12.54 -4.71
N ASP A 27 4.80 13.56 -5.18
CA ASP A 27 6.01 13.47 -6.00
C ASP A 27 7.28 13.22 -5.21
N ARG A 28 7.21 13.30 -3.87
CA ARG A 28 8.33 13.13 -2.96
C ARG A 28 7.88 12.43 -1.67
N LYS A 29 8.86 11.97 -0.89
CA LYS A 29 8.61 11.36 0.43
C LYS A 29 8.05 12.38 1.41
N PHE A 30 7.03 11.99 2.16
CA PHE A 30 6.44 12.82 3.21
C PHE A 30 5.84 11.97 4.33
N ILE A 31 5.68 12.56 5.48
CA ILE A 31 4.97 11.98 6.62
C ILE A 31 3.66 12.75 6.80
N LEU A 32 2.55 12.04 6.73
CA LEU A 32 1.23 12.59 7.01
C LEU A 32 0.85 12.27 8.46
N ASN A 33 0.92 13.28 9.33
CA ASN A 33 0.44 13.14 10.70
C ASN A 33 -1.08 13.33 10.75
N LYS A 34 -1.78 12.27 11.00
CA LYS A 34 -3.23 12.26 11.20
C LYS A 34 -3.52 12.44 12.68
N THR A 35 -4.06 13.56 13.07
CA THR A 35 -4.38 13.85 14.49
C THR A 35 -5.50 12.98 15.05
N ILE A 36 -6.34 12.40 14.19
CA ILE A 36 -7.52 11.61 14.57
C ILE A 36 -7.46 10.24 13.89
N THR A 37 -7.64 9.17 14.68
CA THR A 37 -7.80 7.82 14.16
C THR A 37 -9.13 7.67 13.41
N GLY A 38 -9.16 6.81 12.38
CA GLY A 38 -10.38 6.62 11.59
C GLY A 38 -10.77 7.77 10.66
N CYS A 39 -9.87 8.74 10.45
CA CYS A 39 -10.11 9.91 9.59
C CYS A 39 -10.16 9.59 8.07
N GLY A 40 -10.12 8.32 7.66
CA GLY A 40 -10.23 7.92 6.26
C GLY A 40 -8.93 8.02 5.44
N GLY A 41 -7.77 8.19 6.08
CA GLY A 41 -6.48 8.32 5.40
C GLY A 41 -6.17 7.15 4.46
N THR A 42 -6.28 5.91 4.94
CA THR A 42 -6.06 4.70 4.12
C THR A 42 -7.06 4.62 2.96
N SER A 43 -8.34 4.92 3.23
CA SER A 43 -9.39 4.92 2.20
C SER A 43 -9.15 5.99 1.14
N MET A 44 -8.58 7.13 1.51
CA MET A 44 -8.20 8.19 0.57
C MET A 44 -7.22 7.66 -0.49
N PHE A 45 -6.18 6.94 -0.07
CA PHE A 45 -5.21 6.35 -1.00
C PHE A 45 -5.81 5.21 -1.82
N ILE A 46 -6.65 4.35 -1.22
CA ILE A 46 -7.36 3.29 -1.95
C ILE A 46 -8.27 3.87 -3.03
N ASN A 47 -8.93 4.98 -2.78
CA ASN A 47 -9.83 5.64 -3.74
C ASN A 47 -9.11 6.56 -4.73
N SER A 48 -7.79 6.67 -4.64
CA SER A 48 -7.01 7.51 -5.54
C SER A 48 -7.00 7.00 -6.99
N SER A 49 -6.64 7.87 -7.92
CA SER A 49 -6.37 7.51 -9.32
C SER A 49 -4.94 7.01 -9.55
N LEU A 50 -4.17 6.77 -8.51
CA LEU A 50 -2.79 6.31 -8.57
C LEU A 50 -2.71 4.82 -8.25
N PRO A 51 -1.78 4.07 -8.87
CA PRO A 51 -1.40 2.76 -8.38
C PRO A 51 -0.83 2.88 -6.97
N VAL A 52 -1.30 2.07 -6.03
CA VAL A 52 -0.87 2.17 -4.63
C VAL A 52 -0.52 0.80 -4.03
N VAL A 53 0.52 0.79 -3.19
CA VAL A 53 0.82 -0.31 -2.27
C VAL A 53 0.60 0.22 -0.85
N ILE A 54 -0.36 -0.35 -0.14
CA ILE A 54 -0.65 -0.01 1.24
C ILE A 54 -0.06 -1.07 2.15
N ILE A 55 0.83 -0.64 3.00
CA ILE A 55 1.57 -1.47 3.94
C ILE A 55 1.06 -1.16 5.34
N SER A 56 0.57 -2.16 6.05
CA SER A 56 0.11 -2.01 7.43
C SER A 56 0.64 -3.14 8.30
N PRO A 57 0.99 -2.90 9.56
CA PRO A 57 1.40 -3.95 10.48
C PRO A 57 0.26 -4.91 10.83
N ARG A 58 -0.99 -4.51 10.63
CA ARG A 58 -2.17 -5.25 11.08
C ARG A 58 -2.94 -5.89 9.93
N ILE A 59 -2.82 -7.21 9.81
CA ILE A 59 -3.53 -7.98 8.76
C ILE A 59 -5.07 -7.82 8.84
N GLN A 60 -5.64 -7.65 10.03
CA GLN A 60 -7.08 -7.51 10.18
C GLN A 60 -7.59 -6.22 9.51
N VAL A 61 -6.86 -5.11 9.65
CA VAL A 61 -7.18 -3.84 8.99
C VAL A 61 -7.17 -4.02 7.47
N LEU A 62 -6.17 -4.72 6.93
CA LEU A 62 -6.05 -4.98 5.50
C LEU A 62 -7.18 -5.89 4.99
N LYS A 63 -7.57 -6.93 5.74
CA LYS A 63 -8.71 -7.81 5.41
C LYS A 63 -10.02 -7.02 5.38
N GLU A 64 -10.25 -6.14 6.34
CA GLU A 64 -11.41 -5.25 6.37
C GLU A 64 -11.44 -4.31 5.16
N LYS A 65 -10.30 -3.72 4.81
CA LYS A 65 -10.19 -2.85 3.64
C LYS A 65 -10.40 -3.62 2.34
N HIS A 66 -9.85 -4.81 2.22
CA HIS A 66 -10.10 -5.67 1.07
C HIS A 66 -11.57 -6.04 0.91
N LYS A 67 -12.26 -6.33 2.03
CA LYS A 67 -13.70 -6.59 2.03
C LYS A 67 -14.52 -5.39 1.57
N GLN A 68 -14.11 -4.16 1.98
CA GLN A 68 -14.75 -2.91 1.54
C GLN A 68 -14.42 -2.55 0.08
N HIS A 69 -13.26 -2.97 -0.41
CA HIS A 69 -12.72 -2.68 -1.74
C HIS A 69 -12.25 -3.99 -2.40
N PRO A 70 -13.18 -4.83 -2.91
CA PRO A 70 -12.84 -6.15 -3.44
C PRO A 70 -12.01 -6.12 -4.74
N ASP A 71 -11.88 -4.97 -5.36
CA ASP A 71 -10.99 -4.71 -6.51
C ASP A 71 -9.51 -4.52 -6.13
N THR A 72 -9.19 -4.54 -4.83
CA THR A 72 -7.81 -4.52 -4.34
C THR A 72 -7.21 -5.93 -4.35
N PHE A 73 -5.88 -6.04 -4.42
CA PHE A 73 -5.18 -7.30 -4.20
C PHE A 73 -4.67 -7.40 -2.77
N LEU A 74 -5.16 -8.36 -1.99
CA LEU A 74 -4.64 -8.64 -0.66
C LEU A 74 -3.52 -9.68 -0.74
N PHE A 75 -2.27 -9.23 -0.52
CA PHE A 75 -1.13 -10.13 -0.38
C PHE A 75 -1.06 -10.65 1.05
N HIS A 76 -1.66 -11.80 1.29
CA HIS A 76 -1.68 -12.48 2.58
C HIS A 76 -1.47 -13.98 2.38
N ILE A 77 -0.57 -14.55 3.17
CA ILE A 77 -0.26 -15.97 3.15
C ILE A 77 -0.79 -16.55 4.46
N PRO A 78 -1.82 -17.41 4.39
CA PRO A 78 -2.33 -18.07 5.59
C PRO A 78 -1.28 -19.02 6.17
N LEU A 79 -1.48 -19.40 7.43
CA LEU A 79 -0.66 -20.44 8.04
C LEU A 79 -0.96 -21.78 7.32
N CYS A 80 0.06 -22.36 6.70
CA CYS A 80 -0.01 -23.62 5.95
C CYS A 80 1.28 -24.43 6.13
N ASN A 81 1.21 -25.74 5.84
CA ASN A 81 2.34 -26.65 5.98
C ASN A 81 3.45 -26.36 4.96
N ASP A 82 3.11 -25.99 3.73
CA ASP A 82 4.07 -25.56 2.72
C ASP A 82 3.99 -24.05 2.47
N ARG A 83 4.66 -23.32 3.34
CA ARG A 83 4.71 -21.86 3.25
C ARG A 83 5.45 -21.36 2.01
N ALA A 84 6.45 -22.11 1.55
CA ALA A 84 7.25 -21.70 0.40
C ALA A 84 6.43 -21.76 -0.89
N GLU A 85 5.64 -22.82 -1.05
CA GLU A 85 4.72 -22.98 -2.18
C GLU A 85 3.65 -21.88 -2.16
N ALA A 86 2.99 -21.68 -1.03
CA ALA A 86 1.96 -20.65 -0.87
C ALA A 86 2.50 -19.22 -1.17
N ILE A 87 3.77 -18.94 -0.85
CA ILE A 87 4.42 -17.68 -1.24
C ILE A 87 4.54 -17.58 -2.76
N ARG A 88 5.03 -18.65 -3.42
CA ARG A 88 5.21 -18.67 -4.88
C ARG A 88 3.88 -18.47 -5.61
N GLU A 89 2.85 -19.21 -5.21
CA GLU A 89 1.51 -19.08 -5.77
C GLU A 89 0.98 -17.65 -5.60
N LYS A 90 1.11 -17.08 -4.40
CA LYS A 90 0.62 -15.73 -4.13
C LYS A 90 1.39 -14.64 -4.91
N MET A 91 2.68 -14.84 -5.13
CA MET A 91 3.47 -13.95 -6.00
C MET A 91 3.04 -14.07 -7.48
N GLN A 92 2.70 -15.27 -7.92
CA GLN A 92 2.16 -15.52 -9.26
C GLN A 92 0.78 -14.86 -9.42
N ASP A 93 -0.12 -15.03 -8.46
CA ASP A 93 -1.44 -14.37 -8.44
C ASP A 93 -1.30 -12.85 -8.54
N LEU A 94 -0.35 -12.26 -7.79
CA LEU A 94 -0.05 -10.83 -7.88
C LEU A 94 0.40 -10.47 -9.29
N GLY A 95 1.21 -11.31 -9.92
CA GLY A 95 1.63 -11.13 -11.29
C GLY A 95 0.44 -11.07 -12.25
N VAL A 96 -0.47 -12.03 -12.16
CA VAL A 96 -1.70 -12.06 -12.97
C VAL A 96 -2.56 -10.82 -12.73
N TYR A 97 -2.74 -10.43 -11.46
CA TYR A 97 -3.47 -9.21 -11.12
C TYR A 97 -2.89 -7.96 -11.79
N LEU A 98 -1.57 -7.82 -11.78
CA LEU A 98 -0.88 -6.69 -12.42
C LEU A 98 -1.05 -6.73 -13.96
N ASP A 99 -0.94 -7.89 -14.56
CA ASP A 99 -1.10 -8.08 -16.02
C ASP A 99 -2.52 -7.71 -16.48
N CYS A 100 -3.55 -7.99 -15.66
CA CYS A 100 -4.92 -7.53 -15.92
C CYS A 100 -5.04 -6.00 -15.98
N HIS A 101 -4.28 -5.28 -15.18
CA HIS A 101 -4.29 -3.81 -15.16
C HIS A 101 -3.46 -3.18 -16.30
N GLN A 102 -2.50 -3.91 -16.85
CA GLN A 102 -1.70 -3.46 -17.99
C GLN A 102 -2.35 -3.74 -19.36
N GLY A 103 -3.51 -4.37 -19.36
CA GLY A 103 -4.18 -4.77 -20.61
C GLY A 103 -3.49 -5.93 -21.34
N ASN A 104 -2.60 -6.66 -20.68
CA ASN A 104 -1.85 -7.78 -21.23
C ASN A 104 -2.66 -9.09 -21.29
N LEU A 105 -3.88 -9.09 -20.77
CA LEU A 105 -4.79 -10.23 -20.84
C LEU A 105 -6.01 -9.91 -21.71
N PRO A 106 -6.60 -10.93 -22.38
CA PRO A 106 -7.71 -10.74 -23.32
C PRO A 106 -9.03 -10.26 -22.68
N PHE A 107 -9.12 -10.16 -21.37
CA PHE A 107 -10.36 -9.84 -20.63
C PHE A 107 -10.55 -8.36 -20.28
N GLY A 108 -9.81 -7.46 -20.91
CA GLY A 108 -10.03 -6.02 -20.79
C GLY A 108 -9.29 -5.36 -19.62
N GLN A 109 -9.05 -4.09 -19.78
CA GLN A 109 -8.44 -3.25 -18.74
C GLN A 109 -9.43 -3.04 -17.60
N LEU A 110 -9.00 -3.32 -16.38
CA LEU A 110 -9.73 -2.90 -15.21
C LEU A 110 -9.74 -1.35 -15.20
N SER A 111 -10.90 -0.76 -14.99
CA SER A 111 -11.12 0.70 -15.09
C SER A 111 -10.39 1.51 -14.01
N ARG A 112 -9.77 0.85 -13.03
CA ARG A 112 -9.09 1.48 -11.89
C ARG A 112 -7.64 1.03 -11.81
N PRO A 113 -6.73 1.89 -11.30
CA PRO A 113 -5.32 1.53 -11.14
C PRO A 113 -5.16 0.38 -10.13
N PRO A 114 -4.08 -0.41 -10.21
CA PRO A 114 -3.83 -1.51 -9.29
C PRO A 114 -3.61 -1.01 -7.86
N ARG A 115 -4.18 -1.75 -6.90
CA ARG A 115 -4.14 -1.45 -5.47
C ARG A 115 -3.78 -2.69 -4.71
N ILE A 116 -2.65 -2.67 -4.03
CA ILE A 116 -2.10 -3.81 -3.32
C ILE A 116 -2.13 -3.51 -1.82
N LEU A 117 -2.68 -4.43 -1.06
CA LEU A 117 -2.71 -4.40 0.40
C LEU A 117 -1.76 -5.49 0.92
N VAL A 118 -0.81 -5.13 1.76
CA VAL A 118 0.21 -6.07 2.22
C VAL A 118 0.64 -5.76 3.65
N THR A 119 0.96 -6.81 4.42
CA THR A 119 1.61 -6.62 5.73
C THR A 119 3.10 -6.31 5.54
N LEU A 120 3.69 -5.65 6.54
CA LEU A 120 5.10 -5.31 6.52
C LEU A 120 5.99 -6.54 6.28
N ASP A 121 5.74 -7.64 6.99
CA ASP A 121 6.49 -8.90 6.88
C ASP A 121 6.47 -9.55 5.47
N SER A 122 5.53 -9.14 4.63
CA SER A 122 5.36 -9.70 3.27
C SER A 122 5.64 -8.68 2.16
N SER A 123 5.93 -7.45 2.53
CA SER A 123 6.10 -6.35 1.58
C SER A 123 7.32 -6.51 0.67
N ASP A 124 8.40 -7.15 1.15
CA ASP A 124 9.57 -7.52 0.35
C ASP A 124 9.21 -8.38 -0.87
N LYS A 125 8.24 -9.28 -0.73
CA LYS A 125 7.76 -10.16 -1.80
C LYS A 125 6.99 -9.38 -2.85
N VAL A 126 6.11 -8.47 -2.42
CA VAL A 126 5.40 -7.55 -3.33
C VAL A 126 6.40 -6.69 -4.09
N LEU A 127 7.37 -6.10 -3.40
CA LEU A 127 8.41 -5.30 -4.02
C LEU A 127 9.24 -6.09 -5.03
N SER A 128 9.58 -7.34 -4.73
CA SER A 128 10.28 -8.24 -5.65
C SER A 128 9.49 -8.44 -6.96
N VAL A 129 8.18 -8.66 -6.87
CA VAL A 129 7.31 -8.79 -8.06
C VAL A 129 7.24 -7.49 -8.84
N LEU A 130 7.07 -6.34 -8.18
CA LEU A 130 7.04 -5.04 -8.85
C LEU A 130 8.39 -4.72 -9.52
N LYS A 131 9.50 -5.01 -8.86
CA LYS A 131 10.86 -4.79 -9.39
C LYS A 131 11.12 -5.65 -10.62
N SER A 132 10.75 -6.92 -10.60
CA SER A 132 10.92 -7.81 -11.76
C SER A 132 10.14 -7.38 -12.99
N ARG A 133 9.10 -6.56 -12.80
CA ARG A 133 8.27 -5.97 -13.87
C ARG A 133 8.63 -4.52 -14.21
N GLY A 134 9.61 -3.93 -13.57
CA GLY A 134 9.99 -2.52 -13.76
C GLY A 134 8.91 -1.53 -13.32
N MET A 135 8.02 -1.93 -12.39
CA MET A 135 6.84 -1.14 -11.98
C MET A 135 7.02 -0.39 -10.67
N THR A 136 8.16 -0.52 -9.99
CA THR A 136 8.38 0.07 -8.66
C THR A 136 8.14 1.59 -8.66
N ASP A 137 8.60 2.29 -9.68
CA ASP A 137 8.48 3.75 -9.79
C ASP A 137 7.04 4.22 -10.16
N THR A 138 6.16 3.30 -10.53
CA THR A 138 4.78 3.64 -10.90
C THR A 138 3.84 3.64 -9.72
N PHE A 139 4.21 3.00 -8.63
CA PHE A 139 3.38 2.87 -7.42
C PHE A 139 3.71 3.92 -6.38
N LEU A 140 2.66 4.43 -5.74
CA LEU A 140 2.74 5.15 -4.49
C LEU A 140 2.76 4.14 -3.32
N PHE A 141 3.81 4.16 -2.53
CA PHE A 141 3.90 3.33 -1.33
C PHE A 141 3.39 4.11 -0.12
N VAL A 142 2.41 3.55 0.57
CA VAL A 142 1.78 4.13 1.75
C VAL A 142 2.00 3.21 2.94
N VAL A 143 2.75 3.67 3.92
CA VAL A 143 2.94 2.95 5.18
C VAL A 143 1.94 3.50 6.19
N ASP A 144 0.90 2.74 6.49
CA ASP A 144 -0.11 3.10 7.48
C ASP A 144 0.35 2.66 8.89
N GLU A 145 -0.01 3.45 9.89
CA GLU A 145 0.41 3.24 11.29
C GLU A 145 1.95 3.19 11.48
N PHE A 146 2.69 4.05 10.77
CA PHE A 146 4.15 4.12 10.83
C PHE A 146 4.72 4.19 12.26
N GLN A 147 4.00 4.80 13.20
CA GLN A 147 4.37 4.84 14.62
C GLN A 147 4.49 3.45 15.25
N CYS A 148 3.73 2.47 14.79
CA CYS A 148 3.85 1.08 15.28
C CYS A 148 5.20 0.46 14.90
N LEU A 149 5.78 0.85 13.75
CA LEU A 149 7.09 0.37 13.33
C LEU A 149 8.20 0.88 14.24
N MET A 150 8.08 2.13 14.71
CA MET A 150 9.06 2.72 15.63
C MET A 150 9.01 2.06 17.02
N GLY A 151 7.82 1.64 17.47
CA GLY A 151 7.64 0.94 18.74
C GLY A 151 8.09 -0.53 18.69
N ASP A 152 7.81 -1.21 17.59
CA ASP A 152 8.13 -2.63 17.40
C ASP A 152 9.57 -2.88 16.94
N ALA A 153 10.28 -1.86 16.48
CA ALA A 153 11.69 -1.96 16.04
C ALA A 153 12.63 -2.50 17.13
N THR A 154 12.27 -2.36 18.40
CA THR A 154 12.98 -2.95 19.52
C THR A 154 12.78 -4.48 19.62
N PHE A 155 11.71 -5.03 19.04
CA PHE A 155 11.37 -6.46 19.12
C PHE A 155 11.69 -7.24 17.83
N LYS A 156 11.66 -6.61 16.67
CA LYS A 156 11.86 -7.27 15.36
C LYS A 156 12.98 -6.63 14.51
N GLY A 157 13.94 -6.03 15.15
CA GLY A 157 14.93 -5.06 14.67
C GLY A 157 15.63 -5.29 13.32
N SER A 158 15.63 -6.48 12.72
CA SER A 158 16.36 -6.71 11.47
C SER A 158 15.48 -6.62 10.22
N THR A 159 14.24 -7.11 10.27
CA THR A 159 13.38 -7.19 9.08
C THR A 159 12.75 -5.84 8.75
N ASP A 160 12.31 -5.12 9.78
CA ASP A 160 11.59 -3.86 9.60
C ASP A 160 12.52 -2.71 9.18
N MET A 161 13.72 -2.66 9.76
CA MET A 161 14.74 -1.67 9.38
C MET A 161 15.28 -1.91 7.98
N ASN A 162 15.52 -3.17 7.59
CA ASN A 162 15.96 -3.50 6.25
C ASN A 162 14.91 -3.12 5.20
N PHE A 163 13.64 -3.30 5.50
CA PHE A 163 12.55 -2.88 4.63
C PHE A 163 12.46 -1.36 4.49
N LEU A 164 12.54 -0.61 5.57
CA LEU A 164 12.54 0.85 5.54
C LEU A 164 13.74 1.41 4.77
N VAL A 165 14.93 0.83 4.98
CA VAL A 165 16.13 1.18 4.23
C VAL A 165 15.98 0.85 2.74
N TYR A 166 15.35 -0.29 2.43
CA TYR A 166 15.06 -0.67 1.06
C TYR A 166 14.09 0.33 0.40
N LEU A 167 12.99 0.66 1.06
CA LEU A 167 12.04 1.67 0.57
C LEU A 167 12.73 3.03 0.39
N ASP A 168 13.62 3.40 1.28
CA ASP A 168 14.34 4.66 1.18
C ASP A 168 15.27 4.72 -0.04
N ARG A 169 15.86 3.60 -0.41
CA ARG A 169 16.83 3.53 -1.52
C ARG A 169 16.17 3.28 -2.88
N GLU A 170 15.17 2.40 -2.93
CA GLU A 170 14.64 1.86 -4.17
C GLU A 170 13.31 2.51 -4.60
N ALA A 171 12.50 3.00 -3.66
CA ALA A 171 11.25 3.66 -4.01
C ALA A 171 11.45 5.18 -4.12
N ARG A 172 11.10 5.74 -5.26
CA ARG A 172 11.16 7.19 -5.48
C ARG A 172 10.01 7.93 -4.80
N ARG A 173 8.89 7.21 -4.54
CA ARG A 173 7.67 7.75 -3.94
C ARG A 173 7.29 6.90 -2.72
N ILE A 174 7.30 7.48 -1.56
CA ILE A 174 6.83 6.86 -0.30
C ILE A 174 5.94 7.87 0.42
#